data_1d9bad286334bdb3c05661766fee315b
#
_entry.id   1d9bad286334bdb3c05661766fee315b
#
_cell.length_a   1.000
_cell.length_b   1.000
_cell.length_c   1.000
_cell.angle_alpha   90.00
_cell.angle_beta   90.00
_cell.angle_gamma   90.00
#
_symmetry.space_group_name_H-M   'P 1'
#
loop_
_entity.id
_entity.type
_entity.pdbx_description
1 polymer ?
#
loop_
_entity_poly.entity_id
_entity_poly.type
_entity_poly.pdbx_seq_one_letter_code
_entity_poly.pdbx_strand_id
1 'polypeptide(L)'
;MKLIAGLGNPGKKYERTRHNVGFMVVDELSFRHQTPWKKSKFNGMTSEIIVGGEKMILVKPLTFMNASGECIRPLMDYYNIPIEDVVIVYDDLDLPVGKIRLRQKGSAGGHNGMKSIIQHVKTQEFNRIRVGVNRPLKGEVIHYVLGDFPKAEQPDIIAAIQKSADAIEDFAQTPFIEVMNKYNQK
;
A
#
# COMPACT_ATOMS: atom_id res chain seq x y z
N MET A 1 -13.32 -10.21 6.80
CA MET A 1 -12.22 -9.35 7.28
C MET A 1 -11.14 -9.27 6.21
N LYS A 2 -10.68 -8.07 5.94
CA LYS A 2 -9.63 -7.84 4.94
C LYS A 2 -8.43 -7.15 5.58
N LEU A 3 -7.25 -7.33 4.99
CA LEU A 3 -6.01 -6.70 5.45
C LEU A 3 -5.48 -5.79 4.36
N ILE A 4 -5.30 -4.52 4.68
CA ILE A 4 -4.79 -3.53 3.74
C ILE A 4 -3.45 -3.03 4.26
N ALA A 5 -2.37 -3.37 3.57
CA ALA A 5 -1.03 -3.02 4.00
C ALA A 5 -0.45 -1.93 3.09
N GLY A 6 -0.16 -0.77 3.68
CA GLY A 6 0.58 0.27 2.99
C GLY A 6 2.06 0.15 3.34
N LEU A 7 2.91 0.07 2.33
CA LEU A 7 4.36 -0.08 2.56
C LEU A 7 5.05 1.27 2.69
N GLY A 8 6.07 1.31 3.53
CA GLY A 8 6.86 2.50 3.78
C GLY A 8 7.93 2.26 4.83
N ASN A 9 8.65 3.30 5.16
CA ASN A 9 9.66 3.30 6.21
C ASN A 9 9.18 4.14 7.38
N PRO A 10 9.36 3.68 8.64
CA PRO A 10 8.94 4.45 9.80
C PRO A 10 9.88 5.63 10.06
N GLY A 11 9.35 6.67 10.69
CA GLY A 11 10.10 7.83 11.11
C GLY A 11 9.76 9.08 10.30
N LYS A 12 9.87 10.24 10.97
CA LYS A 12 9.49 11.54 10.38
C LYS A 12 10.25 11.87 9.10
N LYS A 13 11.51 11.46 9.01
CA LYS A 13 12.34 11.77 7.85
C LYS A 13 11.86 11.09 6.57
N TYR A 14 11.02 10.04 6.68
CA TYR A 14 10.51 9.30 5.54
C TYR A 14 9.05 9.61 5.21
N GLU A 15 8.33 10.32 6.08
CA GLU A 15 6.86 10.40 5.99
C GLU A 15 6.33 11.06 4.73
N ARG A 16 7.14 11.87 4.05
CA ARG A 16 6.75 12.56 2.81
C ARG A 16 7.45 12.02 1.57
N THR A 17 8.20 10.94 1.72
CA THR A 17 8.96 10.39 0.59
C THR A 17 8.08 9.60 -0.36
N ARG A 18 8.52 9.47 -1.60
CA ARG A 18 7.84 8.66 -2.62
C ARG A 18 7.65 7.23 -2.16
N HIS A 19 8.67 6.67 -1.49
CA HIS A 19 8.64 5.29 -1.01
C HIS A 19 7.54 5.05 0.05
N ASN A 20 7.05 6.11 0.69
CA ASN A 20 6.01 6.02 1.72
C ASN A 20 4.60 6.28 1.19
N VAL A 21 4.40 6.29 -0.13
CA VAL A 21 3.05 6.52 -0.67
C VAL A 21 2.04 5.47 -0.19
N GLY A 22 2.49 4.24 0.05
CA GLY A 22 1.61 3.21 0.63
C GLY A 22 1.11 3.60 2.03
N PHE A 23 2.00 4.13 2.87
CA PHE A 23 1.60 4.66 4.18
C PHE A 23 0.57 5.78 4.02
N MET A 24 0.75 6.64 3.04
CA MET A 24 -0.16 7.77 2.81
C MET A 24 -1.56 7.31 2.44
N VAL A 25 -1.69 6.21 1.68
CA VAL A 25 -2.99 5.67 1.30
C VAL A 25 -3.75 5.13 2.51
N VAL A 26 -3.11 4.34 3.36
CA VAL A 26 -3.79 3.81 4.55
C VAL A 26 -4.05 4.91 5.59
N ASP A 27 -3.19 5.94 5.66
CA ASP A 27 -3.45 7.12 6.47
C ASP A 27 -4.71 7.87 5.99
N GLU A 28 -4.92 7.97 4.68
CA GLU A 28 -6.12 8.58 4.11
C GLU A 28 -7.38 7.81 4.56
N LEU A 29 -7.32 6.48 4.55
CA LEU A 29 -8.45 5.65 4.99
C LEU A 29 -8.75 5.83 6.48
N SER A 30 -7.72 5.81 7.34
CA SER A 30 -7.93 6.02 8.78
C SER A 30 -8.50 7.42 9.06
N PHE A 31 -8.04 8.42 8.32
CA PHE A 31 -8.55 9.79 8.43
C PHE A 31 -10.03 9.86 8.02
N ARG A 32 -10.41 9.25 6.89
CA ARG A 32 -11.80 9.24 6.41
C ARG A 32 -12.75 8.62 7.43
N HIS A 33 -12.31 7.56 8.09
CA HIS A 33 -13.12 6.79 9.03
C HIS A 33 -12.90 7.20 10.49
N GLN A 34 -12.02 8.18 10.73
CA GLN A 34 -11.74 8.73 12.06
C GLN A 34 -11.33 7.64 13.05
N THR A 35 -10.46 6.73 12.63
CA THR A 35 -9.99 5.63 13.47
C THR A 35 -8.53 5.85 13.90
N PRO A 36 -8.20 5.48 15.16
CA PRO A 36 -6.85 5.69 15.67
C PRO A 36 -5.88 4.62 15.20
N TRP A 37 -4.60 4.96 15.16
CA TRP A 37 -3.52 4.02 14.92
C TRP A 37 -3.04 3.48 16.26
N LYS A 38 -2.85 2.16 16.34
CA LYS A 38 -2.36 1.47 17.53
C LYS A 38 -1.16 0.62 17.20
N LYS A 39 -0.21 0.54 18.10
CA LYS A 39 0.95 -0.32 17.93
C LYS A 39 0.54 -1.77 18.11
N SER A 40 0.88 -2.62 17.14
CA SER A 40 0.61 -4.05 17.21
C SER A 40 1.83 -4.81 17.74
N LYS A 41 1.63 -6.05 18.20
CA LYS A 41 2.72 -6.93 18.63
C LYS A 41 3.53 -7.51 17.45
N PHE A 42 3.12 -7.20 16.20
CA PHE A 42 3.77 -7.73 14.99
C PHE A 42 4.65 -6.69 14.30
N ASN A 43 5.14 -5.70 15.04
CA ASN A 43 6.00 -4.63 14.53
C ASN A 43 5.36 -3.84 13.41
N GLY A 44 4.15 -3.38 13.66
CA GLY A 44 3.39 -2.53 12.75
C GLY A 44 2.39 -1.66 13.50
N MET A 45 1.97 -0.57 12.88
CA MET A 45 0.84 0.22 13.36
C MET A 45 -0.41 -0.27 12.66
N THR A 46 -1.48 -0.49 13.41
CA THR A 46 -2.75 -0.96 12.84
C THR A 46 -3.88 0.00 13.19
N SER A 47 -4.87 0.04 12.30
CA SER A 47 -6.11 0.79 12.49
C SER A 47 -7.24 -0.06 11.91
N GLU A 48 -8.39 -0.08 12.57
CA GLU A 48 -9.53 -0.86 12.09
C GLU A 48 -10.61 0.07 11.55
N ILE A 49 -11.05 -0.18 10.32
CA ILE A 49 -12.18 0.54 9.74
C ILE A 49 -13.27 -0.47 9.38
N ILE A 50 -14.50 0.02 9.30
CA ILE A 50 -15.65 -0.79 8.87
C ILE A 50 -16.29 -0.08 7.68
N VAL A 51 -16.35 -0.79 6.54
CA VAL A 51 -16.91 -0.24 5.30
C VAL A 51 -18.06 -1.14 4.87
N GLY A 52 -19.30 -0.62 4.94
CA GLY A 52 -20.47 -1.41 4.58
C GLY A 52 -20.59 -2.71 5.35
N GLY A 53 -20.22 -2.70 6.64
CA GLY A 53 -20.26 -3.89 7.50
C GLY A 53 -19.02 -4.79 7.40
N GLU A 54 -18.12 -4.56 6.45
CA GLU A 54 -16.89 -5.35 6.31
C GLU A 54 -15.77 -4.70 7.11
N LYS A 55 -15.13 -5.47 7.99
CA LYS A 55 -13.97 -5.00 8.77
C LYS A 55 -12.72 -5.07 7.91
N MET A 56 -11.97 -4.00 7.90
CA MET A 56 -10.65 -3.94 7.28
C MET A 56 -9.62 -3.53 8.31
N ILE A 57 -8.54 -4.28 8.39
CA ILE A 57 -7.38 -3.94 9.22
C ILE A 57 -6.37 -3.23 8.31
N LEU A 58 -6.11 -1.97 8.64
CA LEU A 58 -5.07 -1.20 7.95
C LEU A 58 -3.77 -1.41 8.70
N VAL A 59 -2.66 -1.57 8.00
CA VAL A 59 -1.35 -1.74 8.63
C VAL A 59 -0.28 -0.91 7.94
N LYS A 60 0.56 -0.28 8.76
CA LYS A 60 1.82 0.34 8.36
C LYS A 60 2.93 -0.47 9.01
N PRO A 61 3.66 -1.34 8.27
CA PRO A 61 4.78 -2.07 8.86
C PRO A 61 5.85 -1.10 9.39
N LEU A 62 6.39 -1.39 10.57
CA LEU A 62 7.47 -0.60 11.18
C LEU A 62 8.83 -1.28 11.02
N THR A 63 8.89 -2.32 10.19
CA THR A 63 10.03 -3.19 9.96
C THR A 63 11.11 -2.58 9.08
N PHE A 64 10.87 -1.37 8.55
CA PHE A 64 11.53 -0.83 7.37
C PHE A 64 11.17 -1.62 6.12
N MET A 65 11.32 -0.98 4.95
CA MET A 65 10.77 -1.48 3.69
C MET A 65 11.21 -2.91 3.36
N ASN A 66 12.50 -3.20 3.49
CA ASN A 66 13.06 -4.49 3.09
C ASN A 66 12.63 -5.68 3.96
N ALA A 67 11.95 -5.43 5.07
CA ALA A 67 11.45 -6.47 5.98
C ALA A 67 9.93 -6.44 6.15
N SER A 68 9.21 -5.83 5.21
CA SER A 68 7.75 -5.65 5.29
C SER A 68 6.99 -6.95 5.54
N GLY A 69 7.43 -8.05 4.94
CA GLY A 69 6.78 -9.36 5.11
C GLY A 69 6.84 -9.90 6.53
N GLU A 70 7.82 -9.48 7.33
CA GLU A 70 7.96 -9.89 8.73
C GLU A 70 6.83 -9.35 9.61
N CYS A 71 6.17 -8.27 9.17
CA CYS A 71 4.99 -7.74 9.85
C CYS A 71 3.71 -8.36 9.29
N ILE A 72 3.61 -8.45 7.96
CA ILE A 72 2.36 -8.80 7.29
C ILE A 72 2.02 -10.27 7.44
N ARG A 73 2.98 -11.18 7.31
CA ARG A 73 2.70 -12.62 7.42
C ARG A 73 2.15 -13.00 8.80
N PRO A 74 2.78 -12.57 9.92
CA PRO A 74 2.21 -12.87 11.24
C PRO A 74 0.83 -12.28 11.46
N LEU A 75 0.54 -11.10 10.92
CA LEU A 75 -0.80 -10.50 11.01
C LEU A 75 -1.84 -11.35 10.27
N MET A 76 -1.52 -11.81 9.07
CA MET A 76 -2.40 -12.70 8.31
C MET A 76 -2.72 -13.95 9.09
N ASP A 77 -1.69 -14.58 9.67
CA ASP A 77 -1.86 -15.83 10.43
C ASP A 77 -2.67 -15.60 11.70
N TYR A 78 -2.41 -14.51 12.42
CA TYR A 78 -3.11 -14.19 13.67
C TYR A 78 -4.62 -13.99 13.46
N TYR A 79 -5.00 -13.28 12.40
CA TYR A 79 -6.40 -13.00 12.09
C TYR A 79 -7.01 -14.00 11.13
N ASN A 80 -6.27 -15.02 10.71
CA ASN A 80 -6.72 -16.02 9.73
C ASN A 80 -7.24 -15.38 8.45
N ILE A 81 -6.50 -14.40 7.93
CA ILE A 81 -6.89 -13.70 6.70
C ILE A 81 -6.24 -14.41 5.51
N PRO A 82 -7.05 -14.96 4.58
CA PRO A 82 -6.49 -15.60 3.39
C PRO A 82 -5.87 -14.56 2.44
N ILE A 83 -4.93 -15.00 1.60
CA ILE A 83 -4.19 -14.10 0.74
C ILE A 83 -5.09 -13.31 -0.22
N GLU A 84 -6.20 -13.88 -0.65
CA GLU A 84 -7.17 -13.22 -1.54
C GLU A 84 -7.87 -12.03 -0.88
N ASP A 85 -7.81 -11.92 0.44
CA ASP A 85 -8.39 -10.79 1.20
C ASP A 85 -7.34 -9.77 1.65
N VAL A 86 -6.12 -9.88 1.11
CA VAL A 86 -5.01 -8.96 1.41
C VAL A 86 -4.78 -8.06 0.20
N VAL A 87 -4.59 -6.77 0.46
CA VAL A 87 -4.15 -5.79 -0.56
C VAL A 87 -2.87 -5.13 -0.08
N ILE A 88 -1.87 -5.12 -0.94
CA ILE A 88 -0.59 -4.44 -0.69
C ILE A 88 -0.55 -3.17 -1.53
N VAL A 89 -0.28 -2.03 -0.90
CA VAL A 89 -0.19 -0.71 -1.57
C VAL A 89 1.24 -0.24 -1.54
N TYR A 90 1.80 0.09 -2.68
CA TYR A 90 3.21 0.47 -2.78
C TYR A 90 3.50 1.37 -3.98
N ASP A 91 4.68 1.98 -3.98
CA ASP A 91 5.16 2.89 -5.01
C ASP A 91 5.63 2.15 -6.26
N ASP A 92 5.34 2.71 -7.44
CA ASP A 92 5.70 2.12 -8.73
C ASP A 92 6.44 3.14 -9.60
N LEU A 93 7.66 2.79 -9.96
CA LEU A 93 8.52 3.62 -10.80
C LEU A 93 8.07 3.64 -12.27
N ASP A 94 7.29 2.64 -12.69
CA ASP A 94 6.88 2.50 -14.09
C ASP A 94 5.55 3.17 -14.41
N LEU A 95 4.96 3.85 -13.43
CA LEU A 95 3.74 4.64 -13.63
C LEU A 95 4.02 6.11 -13.33
N PRO A 96 3.43 7.02 -14.12
CA PRO A 96 3.54 8.45 -13.82
C PRO A 96 2.80 8.82 -12.54
N VAL A 97 3.24 9.90 -11.89
CA VAL A 97 2.54 10.46 -10.74
C VAL A 97 1.10 10.80 -11.13
N GLY A 98 0.16 10.44 -10.28
CA GLY A 98 -1.26 10.63 -10.55
C GLY A 98 -1.95 9.40 -11.09
N LYS A 99 -1.21 8.38 -11.48
CA LYS A 99 -1.75 7.12 -11.98
C LYS A 99 -1.66 6.04 -10.93
N ILE A 100 -2.65 5.14 -10.94
CA ILE A 100 -2.62 3.92 -10.14
C ILE A 100 -2.89 2.72 -11.04
N ARG A 101 -2.46 1.55 -10.58
CA ARG A 101 -2.70 0.30 -11.30
C ARG A 101 -2.97 -0.80 -10.30
N LEU A 102 -4.08 -1.50 -10.48
CA LEU A 102 -4.45 -2.63 -9.64
C LEU A 102 -4.08 -3.93 -10.35
N ARG A 103 -3.55 -4.90 -9.60
CA ARG A 103 -3.13 -6.20 -10.13
C ARG A 103 -3.41 -7.29 -9.11
N GLN A 104 -3.58 -8.52 -9.58
CA GLN A 104 -3.74 -9.70 -8.72
C GLN A 104 -2.54 -10.64 -8.76
N LYS A 105 -1.52 -10.29 -9.51
CA LYS A 105 -0.27 -11.07 -9.59
C LYS A 105 0.84 -10.20 -10.15
N GLY A 106 2.07 -10.64 -9.96
CA GLY A 106 3.25 -10.00 -10.53
C GLY A 106 4.49 -10.20 -9.68
N SER A 107 5.65 -9.97 -10.30
CA SER A 107 6.94 -10.01 -9.60
C SER A 107 7.12 -8.77 -8.73
N ALA A 108 8.20 -8.75 -7.95
CA ALA A 108 8.56 -7.61 -7.13
C ALA A 108 9.03 -6.41 -7.96
N GLY A 109 9.50 -6.62 -9.18
CA GLY A 109 9.96 -5.54 -10.05
C GLY A 109 11.10 -4.69 -9.47
N GLY A 110 11.93 -5.28 -8.62
CA GLY A 110 13.02 -4.56 -7.96
C GLY A 110 12.62 -3.88 -6.64
N HIS A 111 11.34 -3.88 -6.29
CA HIS A 111 10.85 -3.25 -5.05
C HIS A 111 11.17 -4.15 -3.85
N ASN A 112 12.00 -3.66 -2.92
CA ASN A 112 12.48 -4.48 -1.80
C ASN A 112 11.36 -4.89 -0.84
N GLY A 113 10.37 -4.03 -0.62
CA GLY A 113 9.21 -4.37 0.21
C GLY A 113 8.42 -5.53 -0.41
N MET A 114 8.21 -5.49 -1.70
CA MET A 114 7.50 -6.55 -2.42
C MET A 114 8.27 -7.86 -2.42
N LYS A 115 9.61 -7.80 -2.52
CA LYS A 115 10.44 -9.00 -2.39
C LYS A 115 10.22 -9.67 -1.04
N SER A 116 10.19 -8.88 0.03
CA SER A 116 9.95 -9.38 1.38
C SER A 116 8.55 -10.00 1.52
N ILE A 117 7.52 -9.32 1.00
CA ILE A 117 6.15 -9.83 1.03
C ILE A 117 6.08 -11.19 0.32
N ILE A 118 6.56 -11.26 -0.91
CA ILE A 118 6.53 -12.49 -1.73
C ILE A 118 7.26 -13.63 -1.02
N GLN A 119 8.41 -13.34 -0.41
CA GLN A 119 9.19 -14.34 0.33
C GLN A 119 8.40 -14.91 1.51
N HIS A 120 7.67 -14.06 2.23
CA HIS A 120 6.96 -14.46 3.44
C HIS A 120 5.58 -15.07 3.17
N VAL A 121 4.88 -14.61 2.14
CA VAL A 121 3.57 -15.20 1.79
C VAL A 121 3.71 -16.34 0.79
N LYS A 122 4.90 -16.52 0.20
CA LYS A 122 5.27 -17.65 -0.67
C LYS A 122 4.44 -17.74 -1.96
N THR A 123 3.96 -16.60 -2.45
CA THR A 123 3.24 -16.52 -3.72
C THR A 123 3.39 -15.12 -4.30
N GLN A 124 3.26 -15.00 -5.62
CA GLN A 124 3.16 -13.73 -6.32
C GLN A 124 1.71 -13.38 -6.65
N GLU A 125 0.78 -14.27 -6.34
CA GLU A 125 -0.64 -14.10 -6.67
C GLU A 125 -1.41 -13.52 -5.49
N PHE A 126 -1.44 -12.19 -5.43
CA PHE A 126 -2.23 -11.46 -4.43
C PHE A 126 -2.57 -10.06 -4.94
N ASN A 127 -3.58 -9.45 -4.33
CA ASN A 127 -4.06 -8.14 -4.73
C ASN A 127 -3.05 -7.06 -4.39
N ARG A 128 -2.86 -6.12 -5.30
CA ARG A 128 -1.96 -5.00 -5.09
C ARG A 128 -2.47 -3.75 -5.77
N ILE A 129 -2.18 -2.61 -5.17
CA ILE A 129 -2.40 -1.29 -5.75
C ILE A 129 -1.03 -0.65 -5.93
N ARG A 130 -0.67 -0.37 -7.17
CA ARG A 130 0.58 0.26 -7.54
C ARG A 130 0.32 1.74 -7.75
N VAL A 131 1.01 2.58 -7.00
CA VAL A 131 0.84 4.04 -7.05
C VAL A 131 2.04 4.67 -7.75
N GLY A 132 1.80 5.33 -8.86
CA GLY A 132 2.87 5.88 -9.69
C GLY A 132 3.65 7.00 -9.01
N VAL A 133 4.98 6.91 -9.11
CA VAL A 133 5.88 7.94 -8.57
C VAL A 133 6.87 8.44 -9.60
N ASN A 134 6.75 8.01 -10.87
CA ASN A 134 7.72 8.25 -11.93
C ASN A 134 9.06 7.57 -11.66
N ARG A 135 9.86 7.48 -12.70
CA ARG A 135 11.22 6.98 -12.64
C ARG A 135 12.20 8.16 -12.67
N PRO A 136 13.33 8.12 -11.97
CA PRO A 136 14.28 9.22 -12.02
C PRO A 136 14.89 9.34 -13.43
N LEU A 137 15.08 10.58 -13.88
CA LEU A 137 15.76 10.85 -15.16
C LEU A 137 17.26 10.54 -15.06
N LYS A 138 17.83 10.75 -13.88
CA LYS A 138 19.23 10.51 -13.55
C LYS A 138 19.34 10.08 -12.11
N GLY A 139 20.42 9.32 -11.79
CA GLY A 139 20.72 8.93 -10.44
C GLY A 139 20.13 7.59 -10.04
N GLU A 140 20.38 7.22 -8.81
CA GLU A 140 19.99 5.93 -8.27
C GLU A 140 18.53 5.90 -7.84
N VAL A 141 17.86 4.78 -8.08
CA VAL A 141 16.47 4.56 -7.70
C VAL A 141 16.27 4.72 -6.20
N ILE A 142 17.17 4.17 -5.38
CA ILE A 142 17.06 4.26 -3.92
C ILE A 142 17.03 5.72 -3.46
N HIS A 143 17.93 6.54 -4.00
CA HIS A 143 17.97 7.95 -3.65
C HIS A 143 16.70 8.68 -4.08
N TYR A 144 16.19 8.35 -5.27
CA TYR A 144 14.98 8.96 -5.81
C TYR A 144 13.75 8.66 -4.94
N VAL A 145 13.53 7.37 -4.59
CA VAL A 145 12.33 6.99 -3.83
C VAL A 145 12.36 7.48 -2.38
N LEU A 146 13.55 7.76 -1.84
CA LEU A 146 13.70 8.37 -0.51
C LEU A 146 13.61 9.89 -0.54
N GLY A 147 13.38 10.49 -1.71
CA GLY A 147 13.12 11.91 -1.85
C GLY A 147 11.63 12.23 -1.78
N ASP A 148 11.32 13.47 -1.41
CA ASP A 148 9.96 13.95 -1.31
C ASP A 148 9.37 14.25 -2.69
N PHE A 149 8.03 14.21 -2.80
CA PHE A 149 7.36 14.68 -4.01
C PHE A 149 7.55 16.20 -4.15
N PRO A 150 8.00 16.69 -5.32
CA PRO A 150 8.09 18.13 -5.52
C PRO A 150 6.71 18.77 -5.49
N LYS A 151 6.69 20.07 -5.18
CA LYS A 151 5.45 20.82 -5.02
C LYS A 151 4.53 20.72 -6.25
N ALA A 152 5.12 20.68 -7.44
CA ALA A 152 4.37 20.57 -8.70
C ALA A 152 3.61 19.25 -8.83
N GLU A 153 4.05 18.20 -8.16
CA GLU A 153 3.40 16.87 -8.20
C GLU A 153 2.38 16.66 -7.09
N GLN A 154 2.29 17.54 -6.12
CA GLN A 154 1.40 17.36 -4.96
C GLN A 154 -0.07 17.15 -5.33
N PRO A 155 -0.68 17.95 -6.22
CA PRO A 155 -2.09 17.72 -6.59
C PRO A 155 -2.32 16.34 -7.19
N ASP A 156 -1.41 15.87 -8.04
CA ASP A 156 -1.53 14.58 -8.71
C ASP A 156 -1.38 13.41 -7.74
N ILE A 157 -0.41 13.48 -6.82
CA ILE A 157 -0.23 12.41 -5.85
C ILE A 157 -1.39 12.37 -4.84
N ILE A 158 -1.92 13.51 -4.44
CA ILE A 158 -3.09 13.57 -3.56
C ILE A 158 -4.28 12.90 -4.25
N ALA A 159 -4.52 13.21 -5.53
CA ALA A 159 -5.59 12.59 -6.30
C ALA A 159 -5.42 11.06 -6.39
N ALA A 160 -4.19 10.59 -6.62
CA ALA A 160 -3.90 9.16 -6.69
C ALA A 160 -4.11 8.45 -5.34
N ILE A 161 -3.74 9.10 -4.24
CA ILE A 161 -3.97 8.59 -2.89
C ILE A 161 -5.47 8.45 -2.63
N GLN A 162 -6.27 9.46 -2.96
CA GLN A 162 -7.71 9.43 -2.78
C GLN A 162 -8.35 8.35 -3.64
N LYS A 163 -7.92 8.21 -4.89
CA LYS A 163 -8.42 7.18 -5.80
C LYS A 163 -8.08 5.78 -5.31
N SER A 164 -6.88 5.58 -4.77
CA SER A 164 -6.48 4.31 -4.17
C SER A 164 -7.34 3.96 -2.96
N ALA A 165 -7.62 4.95 -2.11
CA ALA A 165 -8.52 4.77 -0.97
C ALA A 165 -9.94 4.41 -1.42
N ASP A 166 -10.45 5.07 -2.47
CA ASP A 166 -11.75 4.75 -3.05
C ASP A 166 -11.80 3.29 -3.52
N ALA A 167 -10.76 2.82 -4.19
CA ALA A 167 -10.67 1.44 -4.67
C ALA A 167 -10.71 0.44 -3.51
N ILE A 168 -10.01 0.75 -2.42
CA ILE A 168 -9.99 -0.09 -1.23
C ILE A 168 -11.39 -0.15 -0.60
N GLU A 169 -12.08 0.98 -0.50
CA GLU A 169 -13.44 1.00 0.02
C GLU A 169 -14.40 0.18 -0.85
N ASP A 170 -14.25 0.27 -2.17
CA ASP A 170 -15.05 -0.54 -3.09
C ASP A 170 -14.80 -2.05 -2.90
N PHE A 171 -13.57 -2.42 -2.56
CA PHE A 171 -13.21 -3.82 -2.31
C PHE A 171 -13.96 -4.42 -1.11
N ALA A 172 -14.48 -3.60 -0.21
CA ALA A 172 -15.27 -4.09 0.92
C ALA A 172 -16.49 -4.91 0.47
N GLN A 173 -17.10 -4.54 -0.66
CA GLN A 173 -18.36 -5.13 -1.13
C GLN A 173 -18.26 -5.74 -2.53
N THR A 174 -17.14 -5.58 -3.20
CA THR A 174 -16.99 -5.92 -4.63
C THR A 174 -15.74 -6.77 -4.82
N PRO A 175 -15.80 -7.87 -5.59
CA PRO A 175 -14.59 -8.67 -5.89
C PRO A 175 -13.48 -7.82 -6.48
N PHE A 176 -12.24 -8.12 -6.12
CA PHE A 176 -11.12 -7.29 -6.53
C PHE A 176 -10.98 -7.18 -8.06
N ILE A 177 -11.32 -8.23 -8.79
CA ILE A 177 -11.27 -8.20 -10.26
C ILE A 177 -12.20 -7.12 -10.84
N GLU A 178 -13.37 -6.91 -10.25
CA GLU A 178 -14.29 -5.85 -10.67
C GLU A 178 -13.76 -4.47 -10.29
N VAL A 179 -13.15 -4.35 -9.11
CA VAL A 179 -12.48 -3.11 -8.70
C VAL A 179 -11.36 -2.77 -9.68
N MET A 180 -10.57 -3.78 -10.09
CA MET A 180 -9.53 -3.59 -11.10
C MET A 180 -10.10 -3.01 -12.40
N ASN A 181 -11.19 -3.58 -12.90
CA ASN A 181 -11.82 -3.12 -14.14
C ASN A 181 -12.26 -1.66 -14.03
N LYS A 182 -12.76 -1.26 -12.88
CA LYS A 182 -13.21 0.12 -12.65
C LYS A 182 -12.05 1.12 -12.58
N TYR A 183 -10.98 0.78 -11.87
CA TYR A 183 -9.91 1.73 -11.56
C TYR A 183 -8.72 1.68 -12.52
N ASN A 184 -8.60 0.64 -13.35
CA ASN A 184 -7.54 0.54 -14.37
C ASN A 184 -7.90 1.23 -15.68
N GLN A 185 -9.07 1.81 -15.79
CA GLN A 185 -9.48 2.54 -17.00
C GLN A 185 -8.62 3.80 -17.16
N LYS A 186 -8.41 4.18 -18.41
CA LYS A 186 -7.63 5.37 -18.76
C LYS A 186 -8.39 6.66 -18.46
#